data_7b5e96ef7793ac5e816f6e005c7bb520
#
_entry.id   7b5e96ef7793ac5e816f6e005c7bb520
#
_cell.length_a   1.000
_cell.length_b   1.000
_cell.length_c   1.000
_cell.angle_alpha   90.00
_cell.angle_beta   90.00
_cell.angle_gamma   90.00
#
_symmetry.space_group_name_H-M   'P 1'
#
loop_
_entity.id
_entity.type
_entity.pdbx_description
1 polymer ?
#
loop_
_entity_poly.entity_id
_entity_poly.type
_entity_poly.pdbx_seq_one_letter_code
_entity_poly.pdbx_strand_id
1 'polypeptide(L)'
;MRAATYWRSAEFFTRTNEPDPRGRAAYDASVGCFADAAALMSPAVTPVSIPFECTTLPGYLYAPPGGGAQATLIMHGGFDGWAEELHHCGALAAQERG
;
A
#
# COMPACT_ATOMS: atom_id res chain seq x y z
N MET A 1 2.18 10.78 1.89
CA MET A 1 1.96 10.31 0.51
C MET A 1 3.07 10.66 -0.48
N ARG A 2 3.35 11.93 -0.83
CA ARG A 2 4.38 12.28 -1.84
C ARG A 2 5.75 11.64 -1.58
N ALA A 3 6.21 11.61 -0.33
CA ALA A 3 7.48 10.99 0.02
C ALA A 3 7.49 9.48 -0.30
N ALA A 4 6.42 8.76 -0.01
CA ALA A 4 6.28 7.35 -0.36
C ALA A 4 6.43 7.13 -1.88
N THR A 5 5.77 7.95 -2.70
CA THR A 5 5.86 7.87 -4.17
C THR A 5 7.29 8.16 -4.68
N TYR A 6 8.00 9.13 -4.09
CA TYR A 6 9.39 9.40 -4.47
C TYR A 6 10.33 8.24 -4.11
N TRP A 7 10.16 7.64 -2.93
CA TRP A 7 10.93 6.45 -2.53
C TRP A 7 10.61 5.25 -3.41
N ARG A 8 9.33 5.07 -3.78
CA ARG A 8 8.93 4.03 -4.75
C ARG A 8 9.61 4.23 -6.10
N SER A 9 9.65 5.47 -6.60
CA SER A 9 10.35 5.78 -7.85
C SER A 9 11.85 5.50 -7.73
N ALA A 10 12.48 5.89 -6.62
CA ALA A 10 13.89 5.61 -6.37
C ALA A 10 14.17 4.09 -6.38
N GLU A 11 13.34 3.29 -5.71
CA GLU A 11 13.45 1.83 -5.74
C GLU A 11 13.36 1.29 -7.16
N PHE A 12 12.38 1.73 -7.94
CA PHE A 12 12.18 1.25 -9.32
C PHE A 12 13.40 1.49 -10.20
N PHE A 13 13.99 2.68 -10.13
CA PHE A 13 15.17 3.02 -10.93
C PHE A 13 16.49 2.48 -10.38
N THR A 14 16.51 1.91 -9.18
CA THR A 14 17.67 1.22 -8.61
C THR A 14 17.63 -0.29 -8.83
N ARG A 15 16.58 -0.82 -9.44
CA ARG A 15 16.49 -2.25 -9.78
C ARG A 15 17.56 -2.62 -10.80
N THR A 16 18.38 -3.57 -10.45
CA THR A 16 19.41 -4.14 -11.30
C THR A 16 19.32 -5.67 -11.27
N ASN A 17 20.09 -6.35 -12.11
CA ASN A 17 20.16 -7.82 -12.07
C ASN A 17 20.81 -8.35 -10.78
N GLU A 18 21.59 -7.50 -10.10
CA GLU A 18 22.20 -7.82 -8.80
C GLU A 18 21.42 -7.13 -7.67
N PRO A 19 21.25 -7.80 -6.51
CA PRO A 19 20.61 -7.20 -5.37
C PRO A 19 21.33 -5.93 -4.90
N ASP A 20 20.64 -4.79 -4.95
CA ASP A 20 21.18 -3.50 -4.50
C ASP A 20 20.55 -3.13 -3.14
N PRO A 21 21.35 -2.97 -2.06
CA PRO A 21 20.84 -2.60 -0.75
C PRO A 21 20.12 -1.24 -0.74
N ARG A 22 20.42 -0.35 -1.70
CA ARG A 22 19.73 0.94 -1.85
C ARG A 22 18.28 0.73 -2.28
N GLY A 23 18.00 -0.25 -3.15
CA GLY A 23 16.65 -0.61 -3.56
C GLY A 23 15.82 -1.09 -2.36
N ARG A 24 16.39 -1.95 -1.52
CA ARG A 24 15.73 -2.40 -0.29
C ARG A 24 15.47 -1.24 0.68
N ALA A 25 16.45 -0.37 0.90
CA ALA A 25 16.27 0.80 1.76
C ALA A 25 15.19 1.76 1.23
N ALA A 26 15.13 1.96 -0.08
CA ALA A 26 14.10 2.79 -0.72
C ALA A 26 12.71 2.14 -0.58
N TYR A 27 12.61 0.81 -0.71
CA TYR A 27 11.38 0.06 -0.44
C TYR A 27 10.88 0.31 0.99
N ASP A 28 11.72 0.05 1.97
CA ASP A 28 11.36 0.18 3.39
C ASP A 28 10.96 1.62 3.73
N ALA A 29 11.66 2.61 3.16
CA ALA A 29 11.30 4.03 3.31
C ALA A 29 9.96 4.39 2.66
N SER A 30 9.66 3.81 1.49
CA SER A 30 8.37 3.99 0.81
C SER A 30 7.22 3.48 1.65
N VAL A 31 7.32 2.23 2.11
CA VAL A 31 6.30 1.58 2.96
C VAL A 31 6.10 2.35 4.27
N GLY A 32 7.19 2.75 4.95
CA GLY A 32 7.12 3.55 6.18
C GLY A 32 6.42 4.89 5.97
N CYS A 33 6.81 5.64 4.95
CA CYS A 33 6.16 6.92 4.63
C CYS A 33 4.68 6.77 4.25
N PHE A 34 4.31 5.64 3.63
CA PHE A 34 2.90 5.35 3.35
C PHE A 34 2.15 5.05 4.63
N ALA A 35 2.68 4.19 5.50
CA ALA A 35 2.06 3.83 6.77
C ALA A 35 1.80 5.06 7.65
N ASP A 36 2.78 5.95 7.79
CA ASP A 36 2.63 7.22 8.52
C ASP A 36 1.50 8.07 7.94
N ALA A 37 1.45 8.19 6.61
CA ALA A 37 0.41 8.97 5.95
C ALA A 37 -0.98 8.29 6.07
N ALA A 38 -1.05 6.98 5.98
CA ALA A 38 -2.29 6.19 6.10
C ALA A 38 -2.93 6.35 7.48
N ALA A 39 -2.11 6.37 8.53
CA ALA A 39 -2.58 6.58 9.90
C ALA A 39 -3.18 7.98 10.13
N LEU A 40 -2.82 8.97 9.32
CA LEU A 40 -3.32 10.35 9.41
C LEU A 40 -4.57 10.60 8.54
N MET A 41 -5.02 9.61 7.79
CA MET A 41 -6.24 9.74 6.97
C MET A 41 -7.50 9.68 7.80
N SER A 42 -8.59 10.20 7.27
CA SER A 42 -9.92 10.12 7.88
C SER A 42 -10.95 9.69 6.82
N PRO A 43 -11.51 8.47 6.89
CA PRO A 43 -11.13 7.39 7.85
C PRO A 43 -9.68 6.92 7.70
N ALA A 44 -9.09 6.46 8.80
CA ALA A 44 -7.74 5.90 8.77
C ALA A 44 -7.69 4.63 7.91
N VAL A 45 -6.60 4.48 7.17
CA VAL A 45 -6.32 3.25 6.43
C VAL A 45 -5.58 2.28 7.35
N THR A 46 -6.12 1.09 7.53
CA THR A 46 -5.62 0.11 8.50
C THR A 46 -4.72 -0.92 7.80
N PRO A 47 -3.45 -1.05 8.19
CA PRO A 47 -2.62 -2.14 7.69
C PRO A 47 -3.14 -3.48 8.19
N VAL A 48 -3.13 -4.49 7.31
CA VAL A 48 -3.55 -5.86 7.63
C VAL A 48 -2.48 -6.85 7.20
N SER A 49 -2.37 -7.96 7.94
CA SER A 49 -1.55 -9.11 7.60
C SER A 49 -2.44 -10.29 7.28
N ILE A 50 -2.41 -10.73 6.04
CA ILE A 50 -3.27 -11.79 5.52
C ILE A 50 -2.50 -13.11 5.60
N PRO A 51 -2.94 -14.10 6.39
CA PRO A 51 -2.27 -15.41 6.43
C PRO A 51 -2.28 -16.08 5.06
N PHE A 52 -1.14 -16.57 4.62
CA PHE A 52 -1.00 -17.30 3.37
C PHE A 52 0.09 -18.37 3.51
N GLU A 53 -0.29 -19.63 3.42
CA GLU A 53 0.60 -20.79 3.60
C GLU A 53 1.44 -20.67 4.89
N CYS A 54 2.77 -20.58 4.76
CA CYS A 54 3.71 -20.44 5.88
C CYS A 54 4.18 -18.97 6.09
N THR A 55 3.53 -17.98 5.48
CA THR A 55 3.87 -16.56 5.54
C THR A 55 2.63 -15.69 5.73
N THR A 56 2.80 -14.38 5.63
CA THR A 56 1.71 -13.40 5.57
C THR A 56 1.90 -12.46 4.38
N LEU A 57 0.80 -12.06 3.77
CA LEU A 57 0.77 -11.02 2.75
C LEU A 57 0.39 -9.69 3.40
N PRO A 58 1.15 -8.62 3.18
CA PRO A 58 0.77 -7.29 3.64
C PRO A 58 -0.38 -6.74 2.80
N GLY A 59 -1.26 -5.99 3.44
CA GLY A 59 -2.38 -5.33 2.78
C GLY A 59 -2.89 -4.14 3.57
N TYR A 60 -3.90 -3.48 3.05
CA TYR A 60 -4.52 -2.31 3.67
C TYR A 60 -6.04 -2.41 3.56
N LEU A 61 -6.72 -2.18 4.67
CA LEU A 61 -8.17 -2.08 4.73
C LEU A 61 -8.60 -0.62 4.67
N TYR A 62 -9.42 -0.29 3.70
CA TYR A 62 -10.07 1.00 3.51
C TYR A 62 -11.53 0.86 3.93
N ALA A 63 -11.82 1.15 5.19
CA ALA A 63 -13.20 1.12 5.68
C ALA A 63 -13.95 2.39 5.25
N PRO A 64 -15.18 2.27 4.71
CA PRO A 64 -15.97 3.43 4.35
C PRO A 64 -16.45 4.18 5.60
N PRO A 65 -16.79 5.47 5.49
CA PRO A 65 -17.40 6.21 6.57
C PRO A 65 -18.80 5.63 6.87
N GLY A 66 -19.19 5.62 8.15
CA GLY A 66 -20.54 5.24 8.59
C GLY A 66 -20.70 3.82 9.09
N GLY A 67 -19.77 2.92 8.81
CA GLY A 67 -19.81 1.53 9.30
C GLY A 67 -20.98 0.70 8.74
N GLY A 68 -21.17 -0.51 9.29
CA GLY A 68 -22.19 -1.44 8.82
C GLY A 68 -21.67 -2.47 7.80
N ALA A 69 -22.57 -3.36 7.35
CA ALA A 69 -22.25 -4.36 6.33
C ALA A 69 -22.21 -3.70 4.95
N GLN A 70 -21.06 -3.78 4.31
CA GLN A 70 -20.78 -3.17 3.01
C GLN A 70 -20.28 -4.24 2.02
N ALA A 71 -20.42 -3.96 0.73
CA ALA A 71 -19.78 -4.77 -0.29
C ALA A 71 -18.25 -4.65 -0.16
N THR A 72 -17.53 -5.73 -0.37
CA THR A 72 -16.06 -5.74 -0.29
C THR A 72 -15.46 -5.78 -1.69
N LEU A 73 -14.62 -4.78 -2.00
CA LEU A 73 -13.79 -4.78 -3.19
C LEU A 73 -12.38 -5.26 -2.80
N ILE A 74 -11.93 -6.35 -3.41
CA ILE A 74 -10.55 -6.82 -3.27
C ILE A 74 -9.74 -6.32 -4.46
N MET A 75 -8.64 -5.62 -4.18
CA MET A 75 -7.72 -5.10 -5.18
C MET A 75 -6.33 -5.68 -4.97
N HIS A 76 -5.67 -6.03 -6.05
CA HIS A 76 -4.27 -6.44 -6.03
C HIS A 76 -3.48 -5.77 -7.15
N GLY A 77 -2.19 -5.61 -6.97
CA GLY A 77 -1.29 -5.07 -7.97
C GLY A 77 -1.01 -6.05 -9.10
N GLY A 78 -0.43 -5.55 -10.19
CA GLY A 78 0.16 -6.34 -11.25
C GLY A 78 1.60 -6.75 -10.90
N PHE A 79 2.37 -7.13 -11.93
CA PHE A 79 3.74 -7.67 -11.79
C PHE A 79 4.70 -6.74 -11.00
N ASP A 80 4.64 -5.44 -11.26
CA ASP A 80 5.48 -4.43 -10.59
C ASP A 80 4.74 -3.56 -9.57
N GLY A 81 3.46 -3.82 -9.35
CA GLY A 81 2.62 -3.00 -8.46
C GLY A 81 2.78 -3.40 -7.00
N TRP A 82 2.82 -2.39 -6.11
CA TRP A 82 2.81 -2.57 -4.68
C TRP A 82 1.45 -2.23 -4.08
N ALA A 83 1.16 -2.75 -2.89
CA ALA A 83 -0.10 -2.51 -2.21
C ALA A 83 -0.35 -1.01 -1.97
N GLU A 84 0.69 -0.24 -1.68
CA GLU A 84 0.64 1.21 -1.45
C GLU A 84 0.21 2.00 -2.70
N GLU A 85 0.54 1.51 -3.89
CA GLU A 85 0.17 2.18 -5.15
C GLU A 85 -1.32 2.06 -5.44
N LEU A 86 -1.99 1.03 -4.93
CA LEU A 86 -3.43 0.82 -5.09
C LEU A 86 -4.26 1.93 -4.43
N HIS A 87 -3.70 2.67 -3.48
CA HIS A 87 -4.31 3.86 -2.92
C HIS A 87 -4.73 4.85 -4.02
N HIS A 88 -3.84 5.10 -4.97
CA HIS A 88 -4.09 6.01 -6.09
C HIS A 88 -4.86 5.37 -7.24
N CYS A 89 -4.88 4.03 -7.31
CA CYS A 89 -5.52 3.29 -8.40
C CYS A 89 -7.00 2.99 -8.19
N GLY A 90 -7.58 3.40 -7.05
CA GLY A 90 -9.02 3.22 -6.83
C GLY A 90 -9.44 2.93 -5.40
N ALA A 91 -8.53 2.54 -4.51
CA ALA A 91 -8.89 2.19 -3.13
C ALA A 91 -9.54 3.38 -2.40
N LEU A 92 -9.00 4.59 -2.54
CA LEU A 92 -9.59 5.80 -1.97
C LEU A 92 -10.96 6.09 -2.55
N ALA A 93 -11.11 6.01 -3.87
CA ALA A 93 -12.39 6.25 -4.53
C ALA A 93 -13.46 5.20 -4.17
N ALA A 94 -13.07 3.96 -3.92
CA ALA A 94 -13.98 2.93 -3.42
C ALA A 94 -14.43 3.25 -1.98
N GLN A 95 -13.49 3.61 -1.10
CA GLN A 95 -13.79 4.00 0.28
C GLN A 95 -14.78 5.17 0.36
N GLU A 96 -14.63 6.17 -0.50
CA GLU A 96 -15.52 7.34 -0.55
C GLU A 96 -16.94 7.02 -1.01
N ARG A 97 -17.13 5.92 -1.74
CA ARG A 97 -18.45 5.50 -2.26
C ARG A 97 -19.20 4.53 -1.35
N GLY A 98 -18.54 3.96 -0.39
CA GLY A 98 -19.15 2.99 0.54
C GLY A 98 -19.10 1.55 0.06
#